data_2aeceab44c9331f1995972d0e8f77197
#
_entry.id   2aeceab44c9331f1995972d0e8f77197
#
_cell.length_a   1.000
_cell.length_b   1.000
_cell.length_c   1.000
_cell.angle_alpha   90.00
_cell.angle_beta   90.00
_cell.angle_gamma   90.00
#
_symmetry.space_group_name_H-M   'P 1'
#
loop_
_entity.id
_entity.type
_entity.pdbx_description
1 polymer ?
#
loop_
_entity_poly.entity_id
_entity_poly.type
_entity_poly.pdbx_seq_one_letter_code
_entity_poly.pdbx_strand_id
1 'polypeptide(L)'
;WTYTEYKHLREMPDIEIGQRVKMGEIIARAGTTGTTGGYYGAFGHSHLHLTAFFSPVSEYKSKRIFVPVKGEWLDPLALYKGGPLKSSELKALPAAQKSVKFAYKTATGKIVPEGAKVVWPFACKPK
;
A
#
# COMPACT_ATOMS: atom_id res chain seq x y z
N TRP A 1 14.40 -1.41 5.34
CA TRP A 1 13.68 -1.14 4.10
C TRP A 1 12.22 -1.51 4.25
N THR A 2 11.34 -0.62 3.81
CA THR A 2 9.90 -0.88 3.78
C THR A 2 9.48 -1.03 2.32
N TYR A 3 8.77 -2.09 2.04
CA TYR A 3 8.22 -2.40 0.73
C TYR A 3 6.71 -2.37 0.77
N THR A 4 6.10 -1.83 -0.27
CA THR A 4 4.66 -1.90 -0.48
C THR A 4 4.38 -2.59 -1.80
N GLU A 5 3.40 -3.47 -1.81
CA GLU A 5 2.97 -4.21 -2.98
C GLU A 5 1.50 -3.89 -3.27
N TYR A 6 1.23 -3.54 -4.50
CA TYR A 6 -0.08 -3.14 -4.99
C TYR A 6 -0.59 -4.21 -5.95
N LYS A 7 -1.68 -4.89 -5.60
CA LYS A 7 -2.24 -5.98 -6.40
C LYS A 7 -3.62 -5.62 -6.95
N HIS A 8 -4.08 -6.42 -7.91
CA HIS A 8 -5.36 -6.26 -8.60
C HIS A 8 -5.46 -4.92 -9.34
N LEU A 9 -4.35 -4.49 -9.91
CA LEU A 9 -4.34 -3.32 -10.79
C LEU A 9 -5.17 -3.60 -12.05
N ARG A 10 -5.71 -2.56 -12.65
CA ARG A 10 -6.49 -2.69 -13.89
C ARG A 10 -5.65 -3.17 -15.07
N GLU A 11 -4.41 -2.70 -15.12
CA GLU A 11 -3.43 -2.97 -16.17
C GLU A 11 -2.02 -2.87 -15.57
N MET A 12 -1.02 -3.33 -16.29
CA MET A 12 0.37 -3.12 -15.87
C MET A 12 0.66 -1.61 -15.82
N PRO A 13 1.28 -1.12 -14.75
CA PRO A 13 1.65 0.29 -14.66
C PRO A 13 2.71 0.63 -15.71
N ASP A 14 2.59 1.81 -16.28
CA ASP A 14 3.56 2.38 -17.22
C ASP A 14 4.70 3.05 -16.44
N ILE A 15 5.46 2.25 -15.73
CA ILE A 15 6.64 2.65 -14.95
C ILE A 15 7.74 1.61 -15.13
N GLU A 16 8.99 2.05 -15.11
CA GLU A 16 10.15 1.18 -15.26
C GLU A 16 10.68 0.68 -13.92
N ILE A 17 11.32 -0.50 -13.93
CA ILE A 17 12.00 -1.01 -12.75
C ILE A 17 13.15 -0.06 -12.37
N GLY A 18 13.17 0.36 -11.11
CA GLY A 18 14.13 1.34 -10.61
C GLY A 18 13.69 2.80 -10.74
N GLN A 19 12.57 3.07 -11.41
CA GLN A 19 12.00 4.41 -11.49
C GLN A 19 11.62 4.92 -10.10
N ARG A 20 12.01 6.16 -9.81
CA ARG A 20 11.59 6.86 -8.59
C ARG A 20 10.23 7.51 -8.80
N VAL A 21 9.32 7.27 -7.89
CA VAL A 21 8.00 7.89 -7.85
C VAL A 21 7.86 8.80 -6.64
N LYS A 22 7.08 9.86 -6.78
CA LYS A 22 6.82 10.80 -5.67
C LYS A 22 5.64 10.30 -4.83
N MET A 23 5.66 10.61 -3.56
CA MET A 23 4.53 10.31 -2.68
C MET A 23 3.23 10.94 -3.22
N GLY A 24 2.18 10.11 -3.36
CA GLY A 24 0.90 10.51 -3.94
C GLY A 24 0.92 10.68 -5.47
N GLU A 25 1.96 10.26 -6.15
CA GLU A 25 1.96 10.10 -7.61
C GLU A 25 1.03 8.96 -8.01
N ILE A 26 0.26 9.17 -9.07
CA ILE A 26 -0.62 8.11 -9.59
C ILE A 26 0.23 7.18 -10.44
N ILE A 27 0.41 5.96 -9.97
CA ILE A 27 1.22 4.93 -10.65
C ILE A 27 0.38 3.90 -11.39
N ALA A 28 -0.89 3.74 -11.03
CA ALA A 28 -1.79 2.77 -11.65
C ALA A 28 -3.25 3.04 -11.28
N ARG A 29 -4.15 2.24 -11.82
CA ARG A 29 -5.57 2.21 -11.46
C ARG A 29 -5.91 0.88 -10.80
N ALA A 30 -6.75 0.90 -9.78
CA ALA A 30 -7.30 -0.30 -9.19
C ALA A 30 -8.21 -1.04 -10.19
N GLY A 31 -8.18 -2.34 -10.16
CA GLY A 31 -8.94 -3.22 -11.03
C GLY A 31 -9.24 -4.57 -10.37
N THR A 32 -9.28 -5.60 -11.19
CA THR A 32 -9.62 -6.97 -10.77
C THR A 32 -8.63 -8.02 -11.28
N THR A 33 -7.48 -7.61 -11.82
CA THR A 33 -6.50 -8.55 -12.39
C THR A 33 -5.91 -9.47 -11.33
N GLY A 34 -5.49 -10.68 -11.73
CA GLY A 34 -4.86 -11.64 -10.83
C GLY A 34 -5.79 -12.24 -9.77
N THR A 35 -7.09 -11.97 -9.82
CA THR A 35 -8.06 -12.61 -8.96
C THR A 35 -8.39 -13.98 -9.53
N THR A 36 -8.02 -15.04 -8.82
CA THR A 36 -8.40 -16.39 -9.20
C THR A 36 -9.80 -16.71 -8.68
N GLY A 37 -10.68 -16.98 -9.61
CA GLY A 37 -11.89 -17.77 -9.41
C GLY A 37 -12.84 -17.37 -8.29
N GLY A 38 -13.94 -16.83 -8.63
CA GLY A 38 -15.16 -16.98 -7.88
C GLY A 38 -15.62 -15.79 -7.06
N TYR A 39 -14.83 -15.18 -6.23
CA TYR A 39 -15.33 -14.10 -5.37
C TYR A 39 -15.16 -12.70 -5.96
N TYR A 40 -14.13 -12.51 -6.77
CA TYR A 40 -13.77 -11.23 -7.37
C TYR A 40 -13.62 -11.30 -8.89
N GLY A 41 -14.05 -12.38 -9.56
CA GLY A 41 -13.97 -12.58 -10.99
C GLY A 41 -14.62 -11.48 -11.83
N ALA A 42 -15.14 -11.79 -13.00
CA ALA A 42 -15.73 -10.81 -13.93
C ALA A 42 -16.83 -9.92 -13.31
N PHE A 43 -17.42 -10.34 -12.23
CA PHE A 43 -18.45 -9.61 -11.47
C PHE A 43 -17.92 -8.98 -10.17
N GLY A 44 -16.62 -9.06 -9.90
CA GLY A 44 -16.01 -8.50 -8.70
C GLY A 44 -15.87 -6.98 -8.77
N HIS A 45 -15.94 -6.33 -7.62
CA HIS A 45 -15.68 -4.90 -7.52
C HIS A 45 -14.17 -4.62 -7.65
N SER A 46 -13.82 -3.57 -8.40
CA SER A 46 -12.44 -3.08 -8.42
C SER A 46 -11.99 -2.71 -7.01
N HIS A 47 -10.86 -3.24 -6.59
CA HIS A 47 -10.29 -2.97 -5.28
C HIS A 47 -8.77 -2.99 -5.34
N LEU A 48 -8.13 -2.41 -4.35
CA LEU A 48 -6.70 -2.49 -4.16
C LEU A 48 -6.39 -3.46 -3.02
N HIS A 49 -5.55 -4.42 -3.29
CA HIS A 49 -4.93 -5.23 -2.26
C HIS A 49 -3.54 -4.64 -1.99
N LEU A 50 -3.40 -3.99 -0.85
CA LEU A 50 -2.14 -3.41 -0.37
C LEU A 50 -1.47 -4.34 0.62
N THR A 51 -0.22 -4.69 0.34
CA THR A 51 0.63 -5.45 1.24
C THR A 51 1.83 -4.63 1.64
N ALA A 52 2.28 -4.73 2.86
CA ALA A 52 3.50 -4.10 3.33
C ALA A 52 4.46 -5.11 3.97
N PHE A 53 5.75 -4.89 3.77
CA PHE A 53 6.83 -5.70 4.33
C PHE A 53 7.92 -4.80 4.89
N PHE A 54 8.60 -5.29 5.90
CA PHE A 54 9.88 -4.74 6.35
C PHE A 54 10.99 -5.76 6.08
N SER A 55 12.15 -5.25 5.70
CA SER A 55 13.37 -6.07 5.59
C SER A 55 14.59 -5.27 6.06
N PRO A 56 15.53 -5.90 6.77
CA PRO A 56 16.78 -5.26 7.14
C PRO A 56 17.73 -5.04 5.95
N VAL A 57 17.44 -5.67 4.82
CA VAL A 57 18.25 -5.57 3.58
C VAL A 57 17.40 -5.08 2.40
N SER A 58 18.04 -4.45 1.42
CA SER A 58 17.36 -3.91 0.23
C SER A 58 17.09 -4.95 -0.86
N GLU A 59 17.41 -6.20 -0.60
CA GLU A 59 17.31 -7.27 -1.58
C GLU A 59 15.90 -7.87 -1.63
N TYR A 60 15.50 -8.28 -2.81
CA TYR A 60 14.27 -9.04 -3.02
C TYR A 60 14.47 -10.15 -4.06
N LYS A 61 13.67 -11.20 -3.97
CA LYS A 61 13.59 -12.26 -4.97
C LYS A 61 12.37 -12.00 -5.83
N SER A 62 12.59 -11.83 -7.11
CA SER A 62 11.53 -11.66 -8.09
C SER A 62 11.59 -12.81 -9.10
N LYS A 63 10.53 -13.60 -9.15
CA LYS A 63 10.23 -14.48 -10.29
C LYS A 63 8.79 -14.25 -10.73
N ARG A 64 7.84 -14.83 -10.02
CA ARG A 64 6.39 -14.61 -10.21
C ARG A 64 5.77 -13.82 -9.07
N ILE A 65 6.41 -13.81 -7.92
CA ILE A 65 5.94 -13.15 -6.70
C ILE A 65 7.13 -12.39 -6.13
N PHE A 66 6.90 -11.12 -5.81
CA PHE A 66 7.87 -10.31 -5.10
C PHE A 66 7.99 -10.81 -3.65
N VAL A 67 9.20 -11.12 -3.24
CA VAL A 67 9.50 -11.54 -1.86
C VAL A 67 10.75 -10.81 -1.38
N PRO A 68 10.65 -9.91 -0.40
CA PRO A 68 11.82 -9.28 0.22
C PRO A 68 12.66 -10.34 0.93
N VAL A 69 13.98 -10.28 0.76
CA VAL A 69 14.91 -11.17 1.49
C VAL A 69 14.85 -10.83 2.98
N LYS A 70 14.67 -11.83 3.84
CA LYS A 70 14.43 -11.65 5.29
C LYS A 70 13.24 -10.74 5.59
N GLY A 71 12.24 -10.71 4.69
CA GLY A 71 11.07 -9.87 4.85
C GLY A 71 10.12 -10.38 5.92
N GLU A 72 9.60 -9.46 6.72
CA GLU A 72 8.52 -9.69 7.67
C GLU A 72 7.28 -8.90 7.24
N TRP A 73 6.10 -9.50 7.42
CA TRP A 73 4.83 -8.84 7.15
C TRP A 73 4.60 -7.68 8.12
N LEU A 74 4.23 -6.54 7.54
CA LEU A 74 3.73 -5.40 8.30
C LEU A 74 2.23 -5.27 8.09
N ASP A 75 1.53 -4.82 9.13
CA ASP A 75 0.20 -4.29 8.94
C ASP A 75 0.31 -2.93 8.22
N PRO A 76 -0.33 -2.75 7.05
CA PRO A 76 -0.26 -1.47 6.32
C PRO A 76 -0.71 -0.26 7.15
N LEU A 77 -1.58 -0.45 8.15
CA LEU A 77 -2.00 0.62 9.07
C LEU A 77 -0.85 1.11 9.94
N ALA A 78 0.15 0.25 10.22
CA ALA A 78 1.32 0.63 11.00
C ALA A 78 2.11 1.77 10.35
N LEU A 79 2.10 1.86 9.02
CA LEU A 79 2.76 2.92 8.27
C LEU A 79 2.23 4.30 8.65
N TYR A 80 0.95 4.41 9.00
CA TYR A 80 0.30 5.66 9.42
C TYR A 80 0.52 5.99 10.90
N LYS A 81 1.00 5.04 11.69
CA LYS A 81 1.32 5.24 13.11
C LYS A 81 2.77 5.69 13.33
N GLY A 82 3.58 5.73 12.26
CA GLY A 82 4.95 6.23 12.32
C GLY A 82 5.99 5.22 12.82
N GLY A 83 5.68 3.93 12.81
CA GLY A 83 6.64 2.88 13.16
C GLY A 83 6.23 1.50 12.69
N PRO A 84 7.20 0.61 12.46
CA PRO A 84 6.91 -0.75 12.07
C PRO A 84 6.32 -1.50 13.28
N LEU A 85 5.00 -1.62 13.31
CA LEU A 85 4.27 -2.46 14.24
C LEU A 85 3.80 -3.70 13.53
N LYS A 86 4.14 -4.87 14.05
CA LYS A 86 3.60 -6.14 13.57
C LYS A 86 2.10 -6.20 13.84
N SER A 87 1.38 -6.96 13.04
CA SER A 87 -0.07 -7.15 13.19
C SER A 87 -0.48 -7.58 14.60
N SER A 88 0.34 -8.43 15.24
CA SER A 88 0.13 -8.87 16.62
C SER A 88 0.26 -7.72 17.63
N GLU A 89 1.24 -6.85 17.43
CA GLU A 89 1.47 -5.66 18.27
C GLU A 89 0.32 -4.67 18.14
N LEU A 90 -0.14 -4.41 16.90
CA LEU A 90 -1.31 -3.57 16.66
C LEU A 90 -2.59 -4.14 17.31
N LYS A 91 -2.79 -5.44 17.20
CA LYS A 91 -3.95 -6.10 17.83
C LYS A 91 -3.94 -5.99 19.34
N ALA A 92 -2.76 -6.01 19.96
CA ALA A 92 -2.60 -5.91 21.43
C ALA A 92 -2.83 -4.49 21.97
N LEU A 93 -2.80 -3.46 21.12
CA LEU A 93 -3.03 -2.08 21.56
C LEU A 93 -4.45 -1.89 22.11
N PRO A 94 -4.64 -1.00 23.12
CA PRO A 94 -5.96 -0.54 23.53
C PRO A 94 -6.75 0.06 22.35
N ALA A 95 -8.07 -0.08 22.35
CA ALA A 95 -8.93 0.39 21.26
C ALA A 95 -8.70 1.86 20.86
N ALA A 96 -8.53 2.74 21.84
CA ALA A 96 -8.23 4.15 21.61
C ALA A 96 -6.91 4.38 20.86
N GLN A 97 -5.96 3.48 20.96
CA GLN A 97 -4.67 3.57 20.29
C GLN A 97 -4.64 2.88 18.92
N LYS A 98 -5.68 2.16 18.55
CA LYS A 98 -5.79 1.49 17.24
C LYS A 98 -6.21 2.44 16.12
N SER A 99 -6.82 3.57 16.46
CA SER A 99 -7.22 4.57 15.48
C SER A 99 -6.02 5.16 14.76
N VAL A 100 -6.11 5.29 13.46
CA VAL A 100 -5.13 5.97 12.63
C VAL A 100 -5.79 7.09 11.85
N LYS A 101 -5.09 8.21 11.76
CA LYS A 101 -5.50 9.33 10.89
C LYS A 101 -4.79 9.16 9.54
N PHE A 102 -5.57 8.92 8.50
CA PHE A 102 -5.01 8.81 7.16
C PHE A 102 -4.63 10.18 6.62
N ALA A 103 -3.37 10.34 6.24
CA ALA A 103 -2.98 11.45 5.41
C ALA A 103 -3.40 11.19 3.97
N TYR A 104 -3.72 12.23 3.23
CA TYR A 104 -4.19 12.13 1.85
C TYR A 104 -3.68 13.29 1.00
N LYS A 105 -3.71 13.09 -0.30
CA LYS A 105 -3.42 14.14 -1.27
C LYS A 105 -4.74 14.72 -1.79
N THR A 106 -4.84 16.03 -1.75
CA THR A 106 -6.00 16.75 -2.30
C THR A 106 -5.99 16.78 -3.82
N ALA A 107 -7.09 17.15 -4.44
CA ALA A 107 -7.17 17.37 -5.89
C ALA A 107 -6.21 18.46 -6.39
N THR A 108 -5.86 19.43 -5.53
CA THR A 108 -4.87 20.47 -5.83
C THR A 108 -3.42 20.05 -5.60
N GLY A 109 -3.20 18.78 -5.21
CA GLY A 109 -1.87 18.22 -4.99
C GLY A 109 -1.28 18.46 -3.60
N LYS A 110 -1.99 19.13 -2.69
CA LYS A 110 -1.53 19.37 -1.31
C LYS A 110 -1.68 18.10 -0.47
N ILE A 111 -0.69 17.81 0.36
CA ILE A 111 -0.74 16.71 1.33
C ILE A 111 -1.29 17.20 2.66
N VAL A 112 -2.23 16.46 3.22
CA VAL A 112 -2.91 16.79 4.48
C VAL A 112 -2.83 15.57 5.42
N PRO A 113 -2.29 15.71 6.64
CA PRO A 113 -1.62 16.91 7.16
C PRO A 113 -0.29 17.17 6.46
N GLU A 114 0.17 18.40 6.51
CA GLU A 114 1.48 18.77 6.01
C GLU A 114 2.59 18.01 6.77
N GLY A 115 3.63 17.60 6.04
CA GLY A 115 4.73 16.81 6.59
C GLY A 115 4.43 15.33 6.78
N ALA A 116 3.26 14.83 6.38
CA ALA A 116 2.97 13.39 6.39
C ALA A 116 3.96 12.63 5.50
N LYS A 117 4.45 11.49 6.00
CA LYS A 117 5.42 10.63 5.30
C LYS A 117 4.76 9.49 4.52
N VAL A 118 3.48 9.27 4.72
CA VAL A 118 2.68 8.24 4.06
C VAL A 118 1.32 8.83 3.74
N VAL A 119 0.82 8.61 2.54
CA VAL A 119 -0.51 9.06 2.14
C VAL A 119 -1.40 7.87 1.78
N TRP A 120 -2.70 8.06 1.90
CA TRP A 120 -3.69 7.09 1.48
C TRP A 120 -3.49 6.74 -0.01
N PRO A 121 -3.46 5.43 -0.38
CA PRO A 121 -3.08 5.00 -1.73
C PRO A 121 -4.19 5.18 -2.78
N PHE A 122 -5.17 6.00 -2.52
CA PHE A 122 -6.22 6.34 -3.46
C PHE A 122 -6.34 7.85 -3.63
N ALA A 123 -6.52 8.29 -4.87
CA ALA A 123 -6.96 9.64 -5.14
C ALA A 123 -8.48 9.72 -4.86
N CYS A 124 -8.86 10.51 -3.86
CA CYS A 124 -10.25 10.82 -3.61
C CYS A 124 -10.69 11.94 -4.55
N LYS A 125 -11.69 11.68 -5.38
CA LYS A 125 -12.38 12.75 -6.10
C LYS A 125 -13.33 13.43 -5.11
N PRO A 126 -13.32 14.76 -5.01
CA PRO A 126 -14.39 15.45 -4.30
C PRO A 126 -15.73 15.14 -4.96
N LYS A 127 -16.75 14.99 -4.15
CA LYS A 127 -18.13 14.89 -4.66
C LYS A 127 -18.54 16.19 -5.30
#